data_d9ca42178f4bbe67bcbaa22d57c5b473
#
_entry.id   d9ca42178f4bbe67bcbaa22d57c5b473
#
_cell.length_a   1.000
_cell.length_b   1.000
_cell.length_c   1.000
_cell.angle_alpha   90.00
_cell.angle_beta   90.00
_cell.angle_gamma   90.00
#
_symmetry.space_group_name_H-M   'P 1'
#
loop_
_entity.id
_entity.type
_entity.pdbx_description
1 polymer ?
#
loop_
_entity_poly.entity_id
_entity_poly.type
_entity_poly.pdbx_seq_one_letter_code
_entity_poly.pdbx_strand_id
1 'polypeptide(L)'
;MTDAILVLCTCPDEASADLLCEHLLTQRLAACINQLPGVNSVYRWQGKIERAREIQLIIKSRASLFEPLRQCILAHHPYQVPEILALP
;
A
#
# COMPACT_ATOMS: atom_id res chain seq x y z
N MET A 1 10.49 -15.01 18.21
CA MET A 1 9.56 -14.80 17.08
C MET A 1 9.26 -13.32 16.94
N THR A 2 9.29 -12.81 15.73
CA THR A 2 9.01 -11.39 15.48
C THR A 2 7.55 -11.16 15.13
N ASP A 3 7.03 -9.95 15.41
CA ASP A 3 5.73 -9.51 14.95
C ASP A 3 5.81 -8.66 13.69
N ALA A 4 6.96 -8.65 13.01
CA ALA A 4 7.16 -7.90 11.77
C ALA A 4 6.25 -8.42 10.68
N ILE A 5 5.70 -7.48 9.90
CA ILE A 5 4.86 -7.80 8.74
C ILE A 5 5.28 -6.96 7.54
N LEU A 6 4.96 -7.47 6.36
CA LEU A 6 5.00 -6.69 5.13
C LEU A 6 3.56 -6.39 4.74
N VAL A 7 3.30 -5.13 4.37
CA VAL A 7 2.00 -4.75 3.85
C VAL A 7 2.18 -4.31 2.41
N LEU A 8 1.41 -4.90 1.50
CA LEU A 8 1.45 -4.58 0.08
C LEU A 8 0.29 -3.67 -0.27
N CYS A 9 0.59 -2.62 -1.02
CA CYS A 9 -0.40 -1.65 -1.49
C CYS A 9 0.09 -1.08 -2.82
N THR A 10 -0.79 -0.89 -3.78
CA THR A 10 -0.44 -0.25 -5.05
C THR A 10 -1.07 1.12 -5.15
N CYS A 11 -0.36 2.04 -5.79
CA CYS A 11 -0.82 3.41 -6.03
C CYS A 11 -0.79 3.71 -7.53
N PRO A 12 -1.70 4.57 -8.03
CA PRO A 12 -1.79 4.84 -9.47
C PRO A 12 -0.66 5.72 -10.00
N ASP A 13 -0.05 6.54 -9.15
CA ASP A 13 0.98 7.48 -9.56
C ASP A 13 1.95 7.80 -8.43
N GLU A 14 3.02 8.50 -8.79
CA GLU A 14 4.08 8.85 -7.85
C GLU A 14 3.58 9.82 -6.77
N ALA A 15 2.75 10.78 -7.14
CA ALA A 15 2.26 11.77 -6.19
C ALA A 15 1.43 11.13 -5.08
N SER A 16 0.52 10.20 -5.40
CA SER A 16 -0.27 9.51 -4.40
C SER A 16 0.58 8.57 -3.56
N ALA A 17 1.57 7.91 -4.17
CA ALA A 17 2.49 7.04 -3.45
C ALA A 17 3.31 7.83 -2.44
N ASP A 18 3.87 8.97 -2.84
CA ASP A 18 4.68 9.81 -1.96
C ASP A 18 3.84 10.36 -0.80
N LEU A 19 2.63 10.82 -1.09
CA LEU A 19 1.73 11.34 -0.06
C LEU A 19 1.41 10.27 0.98
N LEU A 20 1.08 9.08 0.51
CA LEU A 20 0.76 7.97 1.41
C LEU A 20 1.95 7.58 2.27
N CYS A 21 3.14 7.47 1.67
CA CYS A 21 4.37 7.16 2.40
C CYS A 21 4.65 8.20 3.48
N GLU A 22 4.48 9.49 3.15
CA GLU A 22 4.70 10.56 4.12
C GLU A 22 3.78 10.43 5.32
N HIS A 23 2.49 10.18 5.09
CA HIS A 23 1.54 9.99 6.18
C HIS A 23 1.89 8.79 7.05
N LEU A 24 2.20 7.65 6.42
CA LEU A 24 2.51 6.43 7.15
C LEU A 24 3.77 6.56 8.02
N LEU A 25 4.80 7.20 7.49
CA LEU A 25 6.06 7.36 8.22
C LEU A 25 5.95 8.43 9.31
N THR A 26 5.28 9.55 9.02
CA THR A 26 5.10 10.63 9.98
C THR A 26 4.30 10.15 11.20
N GLN A 27 3.28 9.33 10.98
CA GLN A 27 2.47 8.78 12.06
C GLN A 27 3.09 7.53 12.71
N ARG A 28 4.30 7.17 12.30
CA ARG A 28 5.05 6.02 12.83
C ARG A 28 4.30 4.70 12.69
N LEU A 29 3.56 4.55 11.60
CA LEU A 29 2.83 3.33 11.29
C LEU A 29 3.67 2.35 10.46
N ALA A 30 4.80 2.81 9.93
CA ALA A 30 5.73 1.99 9.19
C ALA A 30 7.15 2.41 9.53
N ALA A 31 8.07 1.47 9.47
CA ALA A 31 9.50 1.73 9.70
C ALA A 31 10.20 2.13 8.39
N CYS A 32 9.76 1.55 7.28
CA CYS A 32 10.38 1.76 5.98
C CYS A 32 9.38 1.36 4.91
N ILE A 33 9.41 2.06 3.78
CA ILE A 33 8.55 1.74 2.65
C ILE A 33 9.40 1.73 1.39
N ASN A 34 9.32 0.65 0.63
CA ASN A 34 9.93 0.59 -0.69
C ASN A 34 8.87 0.90 -1.74
N GLN A 35 9.19 1.78 -2.67
CA GLN A 35 8.36 2.09 -3.82
C GLN A 35 8.97 1.45 -5.06
N LEU A 36 8.21 0.59 -5.74
CA LEU A 36 8.63 -0.04 -6.98
C LEU A 36 7.81 0.55 -8.13
N PRO A 37 8.41 1.41 -8.95
CA PRO A 37 7.69 2.03 -10.06
C PRO A 37 7.53 1.06 -11.23
N GLY A 38 6.61 1.39 -12.14
CA GLY A 38 6.48 0.68 -13.39
C GLY A 38 5.92 -0.72 -13.28
N VAL A 39 5.13 -0.99 -12.25
CA VAL A 39 4.49 -2.29 -12.08
C VAL A 39 3.28 -2.35 -13.00
N ASN A 40 3.19 -3.44 -13.79
CA ASN A 40 2.01 -3.70 -14.61
C ASN A 40 1.07 -4.60 -13.83
N SER A 41 -0.02 -4.04 -13.35
CA SER A 41 -1.05 -4.78 -12.64
C SER A 41 -2.07 -5.31 -13.64
N VAL A 42 -2.37 -6.59 -13.53
CA VAL A 42 -3.34 -7.26 -14.40
C VAL A 42 -4.39 -7.87 -13.49
N TYR A 43 -5.64 -7.48 -13.69
CA TYR A 43 -6.71 -7.86 -12.75
C TYR A 43 -8.04 -7.99 -13.47
N ARG A 44 -8.98 -8.62 -12.80
CA ARG A 44 -10.35 -8.75 -13.30
C ARG A 44 -11.21 -7.63 -12.75
N TRP A 45 -11.92 -6.97 -13.65
CA TRP A 45 -12.83 -5.90 -13.27
C TRP A 45 -14.07 -5.96 -14.16
N GLN A 46 -15.24 -6.09 -13.53
CA GLN A 46 -16.53 -6.12 -14.24
C GLN A 46 -16.56 -7.12 -15.40
N GLY A 47 -16.04 -8.34 -15.15
CA GLY A 47 -16.03 -9.41 -16.12
C GLY A 47 -14.96 -9.31 -17.20
N LYS A 48 -14.08 -8.32 -17.11
CA LYS A 48 -13.02 -8.10 -18.08
C LYS A 48 -11.66 -8.15 -17.41
N ILE A 49 -10.63 -8.44 -18.21
CA ILE A 49 -9.24 -8.34 -17.75
C ILE A 49 -8.75 -6.94 -18.08
N GLU A 50 -8.36 -6.22 -17.04
CA GLU A 50 -7.86 -4.86 -17.12
C GLU A 50 -6.38 -4.82 -16.81
N ARG A 51 -5.70 -3.79 -17.28
CA ARG A 51 -4.29 -3.55 -17.02
C ARG A 51 -4.11 -2.10 -16.57
N ALA A 52 -3.25 -1.92 -15.56
CA ALA A 52 -2.93 -0.59 -15.06
C ALA A 52 -1.45 -0.54 -14.72
N ARG A 53 -0.84 0.62 -14.98
CA ARG A 53 0.52 0.88 -14.54
C ARG A 53 0.45 1.49 -13.16
N GLU A 54 1.16 0.87 -12.22
CA GLU A 54 1.07 1.27 -10.84
C GLU A 54 2.44 1.30 -10.16
N ILE A 55 2.48 1.87 -8.96
CA ILE A 55 3.63 1.83 -8.08
C ILE A 55 3.29 0.88 -6.95
N GLN A 56 4.12 -0.15 -6.76
CA GLN A 56 3.97 -1.11 -5.67
C GLN A 56 4.67 -0.58 -4.43
N LEU A 57 3.93 -0.47 -3.35
CA LEU A 57 4.50 -0.17 -2.04
C LEU A 57 4.71 -1.47 -1.27
N ILE A 58 5.91 -1.63 -0.72
CA ILE A 58 6.21 -2.68 0.25
C ILE A 58 6.44 -1.98 1.57
N ILE A 59 5.48 -2.09 2.46
CA ILE A 59 5.45 -1.37 3.72
C ILE A 59 5.91 -2.30 4.83
N LYS A 60 7.00 -1.94 5.51
CA LYS A 60 7.56 -2.75 6.58
C LYS A 60 7.05 -2.22 7.92
N SER A 61 6.30 -3.05 8.63
CA SER A 61 5.64 -2.65 9.86
C SER A 61 5.57 -3.83 10.84
N ARG A 62 4.66 -3.78 11.77
CA ARG A 62 4.40 -4.85 12.73
C ARG A 62 2.91 -5.10 12.85
N ALA A 63 2.56 -6.32 13.27
CA ALA A 63 1.17 -6.75 13.32
C ALA A 63 0.31 -5.85 14.20
N SER A 64 0.84 -5.37 15.32
CA SER A 64 0.11 -4.50 16.26
C SER A 64 -0.27 -3.14 15.65
N LEU A 65 0.39 -2.73 14.57
CA LEU A 65 0.12 -1.46 13.89
C LEU A 65 -0.75 -1.61 12.65
N PHE A 66 -1.15 -2.84 12.30
CA PHE A 66 -1.83 -3.07 11.03
C PHE A 66 -3.14 -2.30 10.92
N GLU A 67 -3.98 -2.32 11.95
CA GLU A 67 -5.28 -1.65 11.88
C GLU A 67 -5.17 -0.13 11.71
N PRO A 68 -4.38 0.59 12.54
CA PRO A 68 -4.20 2.02 12.30
C PRO A 68 -3.51 2.31 10.95
N LEU A 69 -2.60 1.43 10.49
CA LEU A 69 -1.97 1.56 9.19
C LEU A 69 -3.02 1.44 8.08
N ARG A 70 -3.90 0.45 8.16
CA ARG A 70 -4.99 0.24 7.20
C ARG A 70 -5.90 1.46 7.15
N GLN A 71 -6.26 2.02 8.30
CA GLN A 71 -7.10 3.21 8.38
C GLN A 71 -6.42 4.41 7.72
N CYS A 72 -5.12 4.57 7.92
CA CYS A 72 -4.36 5.65 7.30
C CYS A 72 -4.38 5.53 5.76
N ILE A 73 -4.18 4.31 5.24
CA ILE A 73 -4.25 4.07 3.80
C ILE A 73 -5.64 4.43 3.28
N LEU A 74 -6.70 3.95 3.92
CA LEU A 74 -8.07 4.23 3.49
C LEU A 74 -8.38 5.72 3.48
N ALA A 75 -7.82 6.48 4.43
CA ALA A 75 -8.07 7.92 4.54
C ALA A 75 -7.37 8.73 3.44
N HIS A 76 -6.26 8.23 2.88
CA HIS A 76 -5.41 9.01 1.98
C HIS A 76 -5.22 8.42 0.60
N HIS A 77 -5.68 7.20 0.36
CA HIS A 77 -5.53 6.54 -0.93
C HIS A 77 -6.58 7.04 -1.92
N PRO A 78 -6.21 7.28 -3.19
CA PRO A 78 -7.18 7.77 -4.18
C PRO A 78 -8.21 6.73 -4.61
N TYR A 79 -7.93 5.43 -4.45
CA TYR A 79 -8.90 4.40 -4.79
C TYR A 79 -9.95 4.26 -3.70
N GLN A 80 -11.17 3.96 -4.12
CA GLN A 80 -12.26 3.67 -3.18
C GLN A 80 -11.99 2.37 -2.42
N VAL A 81 -11.44 1.37 -3.12
CA VAL A 81 -11.09 0.07 -2.52
C VAL A 81 -9.63 -0.25 -2.85
N PRO A 82 -8.67 0.29 -2.09
CA PRO A 82 -7.27 -0.02 -2.34
C PRO A 82 -6.91 -1.43 -1.91
N GLU A 83 -5.87 -2.00 -2.54
CA GLU A 83 -5.27 -3.26 -2.09
C GLU A 83 -4.49 -3.02 -0.81
N ILE A 84 -4.79 -3.77 0.23
CA ILE A 84 -4.06 -3.72 1.49
C ILE A 84 -3.90 -5.17 1.96
N LEU A 85 -2.76 -5.77 1.66
CA LEU A 85 -2.47 -7.15 2.00
C LEU A 85 -1.34 -7.20 3.01
N ALA A 86 -1.57 -7.87 4.13
CA ALA A 86 -0.55 -8.04 5.15
C ALA A 86 -0.02 -9.48 5.13
N LEU A 87 1.31 -9.60 5.13
CA LEU A 87 2.00 -10.88 5.16
C LEU A 87 2.83 -10.96 6.43
N PRO A 88 2.75 -12.09 7.16
CA PRO A 88 3.54 -12.29 8.38
C PRO A 88 5.03 -12.44 8.07
#